data_6b5d4999b7adec9c3a2809ce91c46192
#
_entry.id   6b5d4999b7adec9c3a2809ce91c46192
#
_cell.length_a   1.000
_cell.length_b   1.000
_cell.length_c   1.000
_cell.angle_alpha   90.00
_cell.angle_beta   90.00
_cell.angle_gamma   90.00
#
_symmetry.space_group_name_H-M   'P 1'
#
loop_
_entity.id
_entity.type
_entity.pdbx_description
1 polymer ?
#
loop_
_entity_poly.entity_id
_entity_poly.type
_entity_poly.pdbx_seq_one_letter_code
_entity_poly.pdbx_strand_id
1 'polypeptide(L)'
;MSNFPTNKPHVSFSEVKHWKECPYRHKLIYVDKVDMHNPSPYLDFGTAVHAGCESLIEGNEVDKDKLLTDIRSAWKKYDFDNPEWIEKQPDWYKKQYAPLAEWCQWAENMWDEVVPFLNEEFPGWVIQKAEEELYEPIKNKDLSFKGFIDCVIKVPKKRGTGSEYWIIDWKTAGKGGWRSDKKRDFLMQLQLVLYKYYWAEKHSV
;
A
#
# COMPACT_ATOMS: atom_id res chain seq x y z
N MET A 1 -22.40 5.24 21.34
CA MET A 1 -21.18 4.40 21.40
C MET A 1 -21.41 3.23 20.46
N SER A 2 -20.40 2.87 19.67
CA SER A 2 -20.52 1.75 18.74
C SER A 2 -20.74 0.44 19.50
N ASN A 3 -21.73 -0.37 19.09
CA ASN A 3 -21.99 -1.69 19.67
C ASN A 3 -20.98 -2.76 19.23
N PHE A 4 -19.93 -2.36 18.52
CA PHE A 4 -18.90 -3.28 18.04
C PHE A 4 -17.76 -3.45 19.03
N PRO A 5 -17.19 -4.65 19.17
CA PRO A 5 -16.12 -4.93 20.13
C PRO A 5 -14.91 -4.02 20.02
N THR A 6 -14.65 -3.50 18.82
CA THR A 6 -13.52 -2.59 18.55
C THR A 6 -13.78 -1.14 18.93
N ASN A 7 -15.03 -0.78 19.30
CA ASN A 7 -15.49 0.60 19.52
C ASN A 7 -15.27 1.56 18.35
N LYS A 8 -15.08 1.04 17.14
CA LYS A 8 -14.95 1.84 15.91
C LYS A 8 -16.24 1.77 15.10
N PRO A 9 -16.66 2.86 14.44
CA PRO A 9 -17.81 2.87 13.53
C PRO A 9 -17.45 2.33 12.14
N HIS A 10 -16.24 1.76 11.98
CA HIS A 10 -15.76 1.24 10.70
C HIS A 10 -14.86 0.03 10.89
N VAL A 11 -14.72 -0.74 9.82
CA VAL A 11 -13.71 -1.79 9.64
C VAL A 11 -12.83 -1.46 8.45
N SER A 12 -11.52 -1.70 8.57
CA SER A 12 -10.56 -1.54 7.47
C SER A 12 -10.12 -2.88 6.89
N PHE A 13 -9.55 -2.86 5.69
CA PHE A 13 -8.94 -4.07 5.13
C PHE A 13 -7.85 -4.65 6.05
N SER A 14 -7.00 -3.80 6.64
CA SER A 14 -5.97 -4.25 7.58
C SER A 14 -6.55 -4.98 8.79
N GLU A 15 -7.71 -4.53 9.29
CA GLU A 15 -8.42 -5.20 10.36
C GLU A 15 -8.95 -6.57 9.93
N VAL A 16 -9.59 -6.65 8.75
CA VAL A 16 -10.06 -7.92 8.15
C VAL A 16 -8.90 -8.89 7.95
N LYS A 17 -7.77 -8.41 7.46
CA LYS A 17 -6.53 -9.18 7.27
C LYS A 17 -6.06 -9.78 8.58
N HIS A 18 -5.88 -8.97 9.63
CA HIS A 18 -5.44 -9.46 10.94
C HIS A 18 -6.41 -10.49 11.54
N TRP A 19 -7.72 -10.26 11.40
CA TRP A 19 -8.71 -11.22 11.85
C TRP A 19 -8.61 -12.56 11.10
N LYS A 20 -8.44 -12.51 9.81
CA LYS A 20 -8.34 -13.72 8.96
C LYS A 20 -7.05 -14.49 9.23
N GLU A 21 -5.94 -13.80 9.43
CA GLU A 21 -4.64 -14.42 9.72
C GLU A 21 -4.59 -15.02 11.13
N CYS A 22 -5.07 -14.28 12.13
CA CYS A 22 -5.10 -14.72 13.53
C CYS A 22 -6.14 -13.92 14.33
N PRO A 23 -7.32 -14.48 14.64
CA PRO A 23 -8.34 -13.81 15.44
C PRO A 23 -7.85 -13.34 16.81
N TYR A 24 -6.94 -14.06 17.44
CA TYR A 24 -6.34 -13.65 18.72
C TYR A 24 -5.48 -12.40 18.58
N ARG A 25 -4.67 -12.30 17.53
CA ARG A 25 -3.90 -11.09 17.22
C ARG A 25 -4.83 -9.91 16.92
N HIS A 26 -5.89 -10.13 16.17
CA HIS A 26 -6.93 -9.13 15.94
C HIS A 26 -7.51 -8.62 17.27
N LYS A 27 -7.89 -9.54 18.18
CA LYS A 27 -8.41 -9.17 19.49
C LYS A 27 -7.42 -8.26 20.23
N LEU A 28 -6.17 -8.65 20.34
CA LEU A 28 -5.15 -7.85 21.02
C LEU A 28 -5.03 -6.43 20.44
N ILE A 29 -4.94 -6.29 19.13
CA ILE A 29 -4.72 -5.01 18.46
C ILE A 29 -5.98 -4.14 18.46
N TYR A 30 -7.14 -4.70 18.07
CA TYR A 30 -8.33 -3.90 17.77
C TYR A 30 -9.34 -3.82 18.91
N VAL A 31 -9.39 -4.81 19.81
CA VAL A 31 -10.30 -4.84 20.95
C VAL A 31 -9.59 -4.40 22.22
N ASP A 32 -8.50 -5.09 22.57
CA ASP A 32 -7.75 -4.83 23.81
C ASP A 32 -6.80 -3.62 23.68
N LYS A 33 -6.59 -3.10 22.47
CA LYS A 33 -5.74 -1.92 22.15
C LYS A 33 -4.29 -2.09 22.61
N VAL A 34 -3.78 -3.30 22.61
CA VAL A 34 -2.37 -3.56 22.89
C VAL A 34 -1.53 -2.98 21.75
N ASP A 35 -0.58 -2.14 22.08
CA ASP A 35 0.37 -1.64 21.09
C ASP A 35 1.30 -2.78 20.66
N MET A 36 1.06 -3.29 19.47
CA MET A 36 1.90 -4.28 18.81
C MET A 36 2.62 -3.68 17.59
N HIS A 37 2.69 -2.34 17.53
CA HIS A 37 3.38 -1.67 16.45
C HIS A 37 4.87 -2.00 16.52
N ASN A 38 5.38 -2.59 15.46
CA ASN A 38 6.81 -2.81 15.28
C ASN A 38 7.28 -1.89 14.15
N PRO A 39 7.78 -0.69 14.50
CA PRO A 39 8.25 0.25 13.50
C PRO A 39 9.40 -0.37 12.70
N SER A 40 9.43 -0.08 11.42
CA SER A 40 10.38 -0.69 10.50
C SER A 40 10.73 0.30 9.39
N PRO A 41 12.00 0.40 8.98
CA PRO A 41 12.39 1.24 7.87
C PRO A 41 11.71 0.86 6.55
N TYR A 42 11.23 -0.38 6.43
CA TYR A 42 10.44 -0.82 5.27
C TYR A 42 9.09 -0.11 5.16
N LEU A 43 8.46 0.24 6.28
CA LEU A 43 7.22 1.02 6.26
C LEU A 43 7.48 2.46 5.82
N ASP A 44 8.53 3.08 6.35
CA ASP A 44 8.92 4.43 5.95
C ASP A 44 9.35 4.48 4.47
N PHE A 45 10.05 3.44 4.00
CA PHE A 45 10.35 3.26 2.57
C PHE A 45 9.08 3.19 1.73
N GLY A 46 8.11 2.35 2.12
CA GLY A 46 6.83 2.25 1.43
C GLY A 46 6.12 3.60 1.35
N THR A 47 6.06 4.33 2.45
CA THR A 47 5.46 5.67 2.51
C THR A 47 6.14 6.65 1.55
N ALA A 48 7.47 6.69 1.53
CA ALA A 48 8.21 7.57 0.61
C ALA A 48 7.97 7.21 -0.87
N VAL A 49 7.97 5.91 -1.19
CA VAL A 49 7.71 5.44 -2.57
C VAL A 49 6.30 5.81 -3.00
N HIS A 50 5.27 5.57 -2.17
CA HIS A 50 3.88 5.91 -2.47
C HIS A 50 3.72 7.42 -2.71
N ALA A 51 4.30 8.27 -1.85
CA ALA A 51 4.24 9.71 -1.99
C ALA A 51 4.85 10.20 -3.33
N GLY A 52 5.95 9.60 -3.75
CA GLY A 52 6.56 9.90 -5.05
C GLY A 52 5.70 9.45 -6.22
N CYS A 53 5.15 8.23 -6.17
CA CYS A 53 4.23 7.74 -7.19
C CYS A 53 2.98 8.61 -7.30
N GLU A 54 2.37 8.99 -6.18
CA GLU A 54 1.22 9.89 -6.12
C GLU A 54 1.50 11.22 -6.83
N SER A 55 2.61 11.89 -6.48
CA SER A 55 3.00 13.15 -7.11
C SER A 55 3.15 13.01 -8.62
N LEU A 56 3.81 11.95 -9.09
CA LEU A 56 4.06 11.73 -10.53
C LEU A 56 2.78 11.48 -11.32
N ILE A 57 1.86 10.68 -10.80
CA ILE A 57 0.60 10.37 -11.48
C ILE A 57 -0.36 11.58 -11.51
N GLU A 58 -0.22 12.51 -10.57
CA GLU A 58 -0.92 13.80 -10.58
C GLU A 58 -0.28 14.84 -11.50
N GLY A 59 0.88 14.50 -12.11
CA GLY A 59 1.62 15.41 -12.99
C GLY A 59 2.44 16.46 -12.25
N ASN A 60 2.69 16.25 -10.96
CA ASN A 60 3.52 17.13 -10.13
C ASN A 60 5.01 16.73 -10.22
N GLU A 61 5.88 17.68 -9.92
CA GLU A 61 7.28 17.38 -9.69
C GLU A 61 7.49 16.64 -8.37
N VAL A 62 8.38 15.67 -8.37
CA VAL A 62 8.76 14.92 -7.17
C VAL A 62 10.05 15.48 -6.59
N ASP A 63 9.99 15.90 -5.34
CA ASP A 63 11.19 16.21 -4.57
C ASP A 63 11.89 14.89 -4.15
N LYS A 64 12.60 14.29 -5.12
CA LYS A 64 13.34 13.04 -4.91
C LYS A 64 14.36 13.15 -3.76
N ASP A 65 15.02 14.29 -3.63
CA ASP A 65 16.04 14.51 -2.60
C ASP A 65 15.42 14.47 -1.20
N LYS A 66 14.26 15.08 -1.02
CA LYS A 66 13.52 15.00 0.24
C LYS A 66 13.11 13.57 0.55
N LEU A 67 12.47 12.88 -0.39
CA LEU A 67 11.99 11.51 -0.19
C LEU A 67 13.14 10.53 0.09
N LEU A 68 14.27 10.68 -0.59
CA LEU A 68 15.48 9.89 -0.31
C LEU A 68 16.08 10.23 1.06
N THR A 69 15.97 11.48 1.50
CA THR A 69 16.39 11.90 2.84
C THR A 69 15.50 11.25 3.91
N ASP A 70 14.20 11.15 3.68
CA ASP A 70 13.27 10.47 4.58
C ASP A 70 13.61 8.97 4.71
N ILE A 71 13.91 8.29 3.58
CA ILE A 71 14.36 6.90 3.59
C ILE A 71 15.67 6.74 4.39
N ARG A 72 16.66 7.58 4.13
CA ARG A 72 17.96 7.54 4.85
C ARG A 72 17.80 7.79 6.34
N SER A 73 16.92 8.71 6.70
CA SER A 73 16.59 9.03 8.10
C SER A 73 15.95 7.85 8.83
N ALA A 74 15.07 7.12 8.17
CA ALA A 74 14.45 5.91 8.70
C ALA A 74 15.49 4.81 8.97
N TRP A 75 16.40 4.55 8.01
CA TRP A 75 17.49 3.58 8.20
C TRP A 75 18.36 3.94 9.40
N LYS A 76 18.78 5.20 9.50
CA LYS A 76 19.57 5.70 10.63
C LYS A 76 18.83 5.59 11.96
N LYS A 77 17.55 5.95 11.98
CA LYS A 77 16.71 5.89 13.19
C LYS A 77 16.64 4.47 13.77
N TYR A 78 16.60 3.46 12.92
CA TYR A 78 16.50 2.06 13.34
C TYR A 78 17.85 1.33 13.37
N ASP A 79 18.95 2.03 13.12
CA ASP A 79 20.31 1.45 13.03
C ASP A 79 20.36 0.22 12.10
N PHE A 80 19.62 0.29 10.98
CA PHE A 80 19.28 -0.88 10.16
C PHE A 80 20.44 -1.38 9.32
N ASP A 81 21.46 -0.54 9.06
CA ASP A 81 22.71 -0.89 8.36
C ASP A 81 23.86 -1.22 9.33
N ASN A 82 23.57 -1.42 10.62
CA ASN A 82 24.59 -1.76 11.60
C ASN A 82 25.20 -3.15 11.29
N PRO A 83 26.52 -3.24 10.96
CA PRO A 83 27.16 -4.50 10.59
C PRO A 83 27.09 -5.56 11.70
N GLU A 84 27.23 -5.16 12.97
CA GLU A 84 27.19 -6.09 14.10
C GLU A 84 25.78 -6.66 14.29
N TRP A 85 24.76 -5.86 14.03
CA TRP A 85 23.38 -6.33 14.08
C TRP A 85 23.07 -7.28 12.92
N ILE A 86 23.50 -6.94 11.69
CA ILE A 86 23.32 -7.78 10.49
C ILE A 86 23.98 -9.13 10.69
N GLU A 87 25.21 -9.17 11.24
CA GLU A 87 25.96 -10.41 11.44
C GLU A 87 25.25 -11.38 12.39
N LYS A 88 24.49 -10.86 13.34
CA LYS A 88 23.69 -11.64 14.30
C LYS A 88 22.37 -12.19 13.70
N GLN A 89 22.00 -11.76 12.49
CA GLN A 89 20.77 -12.23 11.87
C GLN A 89 20.92 -13.64 11.27
N PRO A 90 19.80 -14.37 11.16
CA PRO A 90 19.81 -15.70 10.50
C PRO A 90 20.26 -15.61 9.03
N ASP A 91 20.81 -16.68 8.50
CA ASP A 91 21.30 -16.76 7.12
C ASP A 91 20.25 -16.38 6.06
N TRP A 92 18.99 -16.74 6.28
CA TRP A 92 17.91 -16.37 5.37
C TRP A 92 17.70 -14.86 5.31
N TYR A 93 17.90 -14.15 6.44
CA TYR A 93 17.83 -12.70 6.48
C TYR A 93 19.01 -12.06 5.76
N LYS A 94 20.25 -12.51 6.06
CA LYS A 94 21.47 -12.03 5.40
C LYS A 94 21.38 -12.14 3.88
N LYS A 95 20.78 -13.23 3.37
CA LYS A 95 20.56 -13.42 1.92
C LYS A 95 19.59 -12.41 1.30
N GLN A 96 18.63 -11.91 2.08
CA GLN A 96 17.62 -10.96 1.63
C GLN A 96 17.97 -9.51 1.99
N TYR A 97 19.00 -9.32 2.79
CA TYR A 97 19.44 -7.98 3.16
C TYR A 97 19.95 -7.24 1.91
N ALA A 98 19.60 -5.96 1.86
CA ALA A 98 20.13 -5.01 0.89
C ALA A 98 20.55 -3.74 1.63
N PRO A 99 21.69 -3.16 1.29
CA PRO A 99 22.17 -1.91 1.90
C PRO A 99 21.27 -0.73 1.50
N LEU A 100 21.28 0.32 2.31
CA LEU A 100 20.50 1.55 2.09
C LEU A 100 20.63 2.10 0.67
N ALA A 101 21.83 2.05 0.09
CA ALA A 101 22.04 2.54 -1.27
C ALA A 101 21.19 1.83 -2.32
N GLU A 102 21.01 0.50 -2.18
CA GLU A 102 20.14 -0.26 -3.07
C GLU A 102 18.66 0.13 -2.88
N TRP A 103 18.20 0.37 -1.63
CA TRP A 103 16.84 0.82 -1.36
C TRP A 103 16.56 2.20 -1.97
N CYS A 104 17.51 3.13 -1.86
CA CYS A 104 17.40 4.43 -2.52
C CYS A 104 17.30 4.27 -4.05
N GLN A 105 18.14 3.43 -4.65
CA GLN A 105 18.09 3.18 -6.08
C GLN A 105 16.79 2.53 -6.53
N TRP A 106 16.21 1.60 -5.72
CA TRP A 106 14.90 1.01 -6.03
C TRP A 106 13.79 2.04 -5.97
N ALA A 107 13.82 2.98 -5.02
CA ALA A 107 12.84 4.07 -4.97
C ALA A 107 12.91 4.94 -6.23
N GLU A 108 14.12 5.37 -6.62
CA GLU A 108 14.33 6.16 -7.84
C GLU A 108 13.84 5.41 -9.09
N ASN A 109 14.20 4.14 -9.24
CA ASN A 109 13.76 3.33 -10.37
C ASN A 109 12.23 3.21 -10.44
N MET A 110 11.55 3.02 -9.28
CA MET A 110 10.09 2.96 -9.23
C MET A 110 9.45 4.28 -9.64
N TRP A 111 9.98 5.42 -9.20
CA TRP A 111 9.49 6.74 -9.60
C TRP A 111 9.72 7.02 -11.09
N ASP A 112 10.85 6.58 -11.64
CA ASP A 112 11.13 6.75 -13.07
C ASP A 112 10.26 5.87 -13.96
N GLU A 113 9.83 4.69 -13.47
CA GLU A 113 9.08 3.71 -14.25
C GLU A 113 7.56 3.82 -14.11
N VAL A 114 7.01 4.47 -13.06
CA VAL A 114 5.57 4.45 -12.79
C VAL A 114 4.75 5.05 -13.93
N VAL A 115 5.12 6.19 -14.46
CA VAL A 115 4.40 6.84 -15.56
C VAL A 115 4.62 6.13 -16.90
N PRO A 116 5.87 5.74 -17.29
CA PRO A 116 6.10 4.87 -18.45
C PRO A 116 5.27 3.59 -18.41
N PHE A 117 5.25 2.87 -17.29
CA PHE A 117 4.45 1.68 -17.10
C PHE A 117 2.95 1.93 -17.33
N LEU A 118 2.40 3.01 -16.74
CA LEU A 118 0.99 3.36 -16.94
C LEU A 118 0.67 3.69 -18.40
N ASN A 119 1.57 4.38 -19.09
CA ASN A 119 1.41 4.70 -20.52
C ASN A 119 1.42 3.46 -21.42
N GLU A 120 2.21 2.45 -21.07
CA GLU A 120 2.31 1.20 -21.80
C GLU A 120 1.08 0.30 -21.54
N GLU A 121 0.74 0.07 -20.28
CA GLU A 121 -0.32 -0.87 -19.91
C GLU A 121 -1.74 -0.30 -20.09
N PHE A 122 -1.89 1.02 -19.94
CA PHE A 122 -3.18 1.72 -19.98
C PHE A 122 -3.16 2.90 -20.96
N PRO A 123 -2.98 2.69 -22.27
CA PRO A 123 -2.87 3.78 -23.24
C PRO A 123 -4.04 4.77 -23.16
N GLY A 124 -3.71 6.07 -23.01
CA GLY A 124 -4.71 7.13 -22.90
C GLY A 124 -5.36 7.25 -21.51
N TRP A 125 -4.74 6.67 -20.49
CA TRP A 125 -5.19 6.85 -19.11
C TRP A 125 -5.17 8.32 -18.68
N VAL A 126 -6.09 8.65 -17.80
CA VAL A 126 -6.08 9.92 -17.06
C VAL A 126 -6.31 9.63 -15.59
N ILE A 127 -5.67 10.41 -14.72
CA ILE A 127 -5.91 10.29 -13.29
C ILE A 127 -7.37 10.66 -12.98
N GLN A 128 -8.04 9.81 -12.21
CA GLN A 128 -9.34 10.09 -11.64
C GLN A 128 -9.18 10.61 -10.20
N LYS A 129 -8.38 9.93 -9.40
CA LYS A 129 -8.04 10.33 -8.03
C LYS A 129 -6.81 9.57 -7.54
N ALA A 130 -5.91 10.27 -6.84
CA ALA A 130 -4.87 9.70 -6.01
C ALA A 130 -5.28 9.77 -4.53
N GLU A 131 -4.79 8.86 -3.69
CA GLU A 131 -5.07 8.76 -2.25
C GLU A 131 -6.56 8.94 -1.91
N GLU A 132 -7.42 8.14 -2.57
CA GLU A 132 -8.86 8.26 -2.35
C GLU A 132 -9.31 7.53 -1.09
N GLU A 133 -9.81 8.29 -0.10
CA GLU A 133 -10.44 7.72 1.08
C GLU A 133 -11.81 7.12 0.73
N LEU A 134 -12.00 5.86 1.13
CA LEU A 134 -13.30 5.20 1.18
C LEU A 134 -13.79 5.21 2.62
N TYR A 135 -15.04 5.63 2.82
CA TYR A 135 -15.75 5.54 4.09
C TYR A 135 -17.22 5.25 3.80
N GLU A 136 -17.50 4.01 3.38
CA GLU A 136 -18.77 3.66 2.77
C GLU A 136 -19.57 2.69 3.66
N PRO A 137 -20.89 2.86 3.77
CA PRO A 137 -21.71 2.02 4.64
C PRO A 137 -21.68 0.56 4.21
N ILE A 138 -21.53 -0.34 5.20
CA ILE A 138 -21.71 -1.77 4.98
C ILE A 138 -23.20 -2.09 5.01
N LYS A 139 -23.72 -2.68 3.94
CA LYS A 139 -25.13 -2.98 3.77
C LYS A 139 -25.70 -3.73 4.98
N ASN A 140 -26.81 -3.23 5.52
CA ASN A 140 -27.52 -3.78 6.68
C ASN A 140 -26.69 -3.82 7.99
N LYS A 141 -25.70 -2.94 8.14
CA LYS A 141 -24.89 -2.80 9.35
C LYS A 141 -24.72 -1.32 9.72
N ASP A 142 -24.69 -1.03 11.02
CA ASP A 142 -24.29 0.28 11.55
C ASP A 142 -22.75 0.41 11.56
N LEU A 143 -22.14 0.10 10.45
CA LEU A 143 -20.69 0.03 10.30
C LEU A 143 -20.31 0.45 8.88
N SER A 144 -19.20 1.15 8.75
CA SER A 144 -18.65 1.52 7.44
C SER A 144 -17.39 0.73 7.12
N PHE A 145 -17.13 0.53 5.83
CA PHE A 145 -15.82 0.11 5.36
C PHE A 145 -14.93 1.35 5.20
N LYS A 146 -13.74 1.29 5.78
CA LYS A 146 -12.74 2.35 5.62
C LYS A 146 -11.52 1.81 4.88
N GLY A 147 -11.09 2.53 3.85
CA GLY A 147 -9.88 2.22 3.09
C GLY A 147 -9.29 3.45 2.42
N PHE A 148 -8.09 3.31 1.90
CA PHE A 148 -7.44 4.31 1.07
C PHE A 148 -6.96 3.61 -0.20
N ILE A 149 -7.38 4.14 -1.34
CA ILE A 149 -6.98 3.64 -2.65
C ILE A 149 -5.82 4.50 -3.13
N ASP A 150 -4.68 3.89 -3.39
CA ASP A 150 -3.49 4.63 -3.83
C ASP A 150 -3.73 5.40 -5.12
N CYS A 151 -4.40 4.77 -6.11
CA CYS A 151 -4.69 5.43 -7.37
C CYS A 151 -5.92 4.85 -8.07
N VAL A 152 -6.76 5.72 -8.63
CA VAL A 152 -7.81 5.37 -9.59
C VAL A 152 -7.54 6.09 -10.89
N ILE A 153 -7.47 5.33 -11.98
CA ILE A 153 -7.32 5.88 -13.34
C ILE A 153 -8.55 5.56 -14.17
N LYS A 154 -8.84 6.46 -15.11
CA LYS A 154 -9.86 6.29 -16.14
C LYS A 154 -9.17 6.01 -17.46
N VAL A 155 -9.58 4.92 -18.12
CA VAL A 155 -8.96 4.44 -19.36
C VAL A 155 -10.01 4.31 -20.46
N PRO A 156 -9.75 4.75 -21.68
CA PRO A 156 -10.66 4.50 -22.80
C PRO A 156 -10.87 3.00 -23.02
N LYS A 157 -12.10 2.58 -23.26
CA LYS A 157 -12.38 1.16 -23.58
C LYS A 157 -11.66 0.74 -24.86
N LYS A 158 -11.04 -0.43 -24.85
CA LYS A 158 -10.39 -1.00 -26.05
C LYS A 158 -11.38 -1.30 -27.18
N ARG A 159 -12.66 -1.50 -26.86
CA ARG A 159 -13.73 -1.75 -27.82
C ARG A 159 -15.00 -1.00 -27.42
N GLY A 160 -15.69 -0.40 -28.38
CA GLY A 160 -16.88 0.41 -28.15
C GLY A 160 -16.54 1.83 -27.71
N THR A 161 -17.54 2.54 -27.20
CA THR A 161 -17.42 3.91 -26.68
C THR A 161 -17.36 3.94 -25.16
N GLY A 162 -16.81 5.00 -24.59
CA GLY A 162 -16.75 5.23 -23.13
C GLY A 162 -15.41 4.84 -22.52
N SER A 163 -15.41 4.78 -21.20
CA SER A 163 -14.21 4.49 -20.41
C SER A 163 -14.49 3.43 -19.36
N GLU A 164 -13.43 2.90 -18.80
CA GLU A 164 -13.44 2.02 -17.63
C GLU A 164 -12.53 2.57 -16.56
N TYR A 165 -12.74 2.19 -15.31
CA TYR A 165 -11.95 2.63 -14.18
C TYR A 165 -11.10 1.48 -13.67
N TRP A 166 -9.84 1.79 -13.37
CA TRP A 166 -8.88 0.85 -12.82
C TRP A 166 -8.42 1.32 -11.46
N ILE A 167 -8.48 0.43 -10.48
CA ILE A 167 -7.96 0.66 -9.14
C ILE A 167 -6.58 0.06 -9.08
N ILE A 168 -5.63 0.88 -8.69
CA ILE A 168 -4.21 0.53 -8.58
C ILE A 168 -3.83 0.67 -7.12
N ASP A 169 -3.12 -0.32 -6.61
CA ASP A 169 -2.60 -0.37 -5.25
C ASP A 169 -1.11 -0.71 -5.33
N TRP A 170 -0.28 0.26 -4.95
CA TRP A 170 1.15 0.14 -5.01
C TRP A 170 1.65 -0.78 -3.90
N LYS A 171 2.54 -1.70 -4.24
CA LYS A 171 3.13 -2.59 -3.25
C LYS A 171 4.63 -2.61 -3.43
N THR A 172 5.33 -2.13 -2.43
CA THR A 172 6.78 -2.22 -2.36
C THR A 172 7.20 -3.63 -1.93
N ALA A 173 8.30 -4.09 -2.49
CA ALA A 173 8.91 -5.36 -2.14
C ALA A 173 10.42 -5.17 -1.96
N GLY A 174 11.03 -5.98 -1.10
CA GLY A 174 12.47 -6.01 -0.94
C GLY A 174 13.18 -6.77 -2.06
N LYS A 175 14.44 -7.11 -1.84
CA LYS A 175 15.30 -7.84 -2.77
C LYS A 175 14.61 -9.08 -3.33
N GLY A 176 14.55 -9.18 -4.65
CA GLY A 176 13.87 -10.28 -5.36
C GLY A 176 12.43 -9.97 -5.79
N GLY A 177 11.91 -8.79 -5.45
CA GLY A 177 10.61 -8.32 -5.92
C GLY A 177 9.41 -9.13 -5.44
N TRP A 178 8.32 -9.03 -6.17
CA TRP A 178 7.07 -9.74 -5.86
C TRP A 178 7.13 -11.21 -6.26
N ARG A 179 7.06 -12.08 -5.27
CA ARG A 179 7.03 -13.53 -5.47
C ARG A 179 5.67 -13.97 -6.04
N SER A 180 5.68 -15.03 -6.84
CA SER A 180 4.47 -15.56 -7.49
C SER A 180 3.38 -16.03 -6.51
N ASP A 181 3.77 -16.52 -5.32
CA ASP A 181 2.85 -16.89 -4.25
C ASP A 181 2.08 -15.66 -3.71
N LYS A 182 2.76 -14.51 -3.57
CA LYS A 182 2.13 -13.25 -3.16
C LYS A 182 1.15 -12.70 -4.20
N LYS A 183 1.44 -12.86 -5.49
CA LYS A 183 0.51 -12.48 -6.57
C LYS A 183 -0.82 -13.24 -6.54
N ARG A 184 -0.82 -14.46 -5.96
CA ARG A 184 -2.00 -15.32 -5.82
C ARG A 184 -2.60 -15.30 -4.42
N ASP A 185 -2.06 -14.49 -3.51
CA ASP A 185 -2.55 -14.39 -2.14
C ASP A 185 -3.99 -13.87 -2.13
N PHE A 186 -4.88 -14.66 -1.57
CA PHE A 186 -6.30 -14.32 -1.45
C PHE A 186 -6.54 -12.96 -0.75
N LEU A 187 -5.74 -12.65 0.27
CA LEU A 187 -5.90 -11.39 0.99
C LEU A 187 -5.49 -10.18 0.14
N MET A 188 -4.47 -10.33 -0.71
CA MET A 188 -4.12 -9.26 -1.67
C MET A 188 -5.24 -9.03 -2.68
N GLN A 189 -5.82 -10.10 -3.21
CA GLN A 189 -6.97 -9.99 -4.12
C GLN A 189 -8.20 -9.43 -3.42
N LEU A 190 -8.46 -9.83 -2.18
CA LEU A 190 -9.59 -9.33 -1.39
C LEU A 190 -9.51 -7.82 -1.16
N GLN A 191 -8.32 -7.26 -0.94
CA GLN A 191 -8.14 -5.81 -0.83
C GLN A 191 -8.70 -5.09 -2.06
N LEU A 192 -8.25 -5.50 -3.25
CA LEU A 192 -8.68 -4.90 -4.51
C LEU A 192 -10.18 -5.09 -4.79
N VAL A 193 -10.73 -6.26 -4.43
CA VAL A 193 -12.17 -6.52 -4.57
C VAL A 193 -12.98 -5.60 -3.67
N LEU A 194 -12.59 -5.42 -2.41
CA LEU A 194 -13.26 -4.51 -1.49
C LEU A 194 -13.14 -3.06 -1.95
N TYR A 195 -11.98 -2.63 -2.39
CA TYR A 195 -11.77 -1.29 -2.92
C TYR A 195 -12.65 -1.04 -4.16
N LYS A 196 -12.66 -1.97 -5.11
CA LYS A 196 -13.51 -1.88 -6.29
C LYS A 196 -14.99 -1.79 -5.93
N TYR A 197 -15.46 -2.65 -5.03
CA TYR A 197 -16.87 -2.69 -4.63
C TYR A 197 -17.29 -1.35 -3.99
N TYR A 198 -16.59 -0.90 -2.96
CA TYR A 198 -16.95 0.32 -2.25
C TYR A 198 -16.70 1.59 -3.07
N TRP A 199 -15.71 1.58 -3.93
CA TRP A 199 -15.48 2.69 -4.86
C TRP A 199 -16.64 2.81 -5.88
N ALA A 200 -17.08 1.70 -6.44
CA ALA A 200 -18.21 1.68 -7.36
C ALA A 200 -19.52 2.15 -6.70
N GLU A 201 -19.80 1.70 -5.47
CA GLU A 201 -20.95 2.18 -4.67
C GLU A 201 -20.85 3.70 -4.43
N LYS A 202 -19.70 4.21 -4.01
CA LYS A 202 -19.45 5.64 -3.76
C LYS A 202 -19.71 6.50 -4.99
N HIS A 203 -19.29 6.04 -6.16
CA HIS A 203 -19.37 6.79 -7.42
C HIS A 203 -20.58 6.42 -8.30
N SER A 204 -21.42 5.48 -7.86
CA SER A 204 -22.61 5.01 -8.57
C SER A 204 -22.29 4.51 -10.00
N VAL A 205 -21.23 3.71 -10.15
CA VAL A 205 -20.75 3.18 -11.42
C VAL A 205 -20.66 1.65 -11.43
#